data_6529bcd5849c96a015a467c0f8aa2c8a
#
_entry.id   6529bcd5849c96a015a467c0f8aa2c8a
#
_cell.length_a   1.000
_cell.length_b   1.000
_cell.length_c   1.000
_cell.angle_alpha   90.00
_cell.angle_beta   90.00
_cell.angle_gamma   90.00
#
_symmetry.space_group_name_H-M   'P 1'
#
loop_
_entity.id
_entity.type
_entity.pdbx_description
1 polymer ?
#
loop_
_entity_poly.entity_id
_entity_poly.type
_entity_poly.pdbx_seq_one_letter_code
_entity_poly.pdbx_strand_id
1 'polypeptide(L)'
;YPGASIETDFAWAGKHPMVEGYKAYRKMPYDRPTWDMMSVLYVLRPEMFGVSEPGIICVDDQGYTYFTPTPRGKHTVLTLTPGQQDAVLRFFVRELSSKPAKYR
;
A
#
# COMPACT_ATOMS: atom_id res chain seq x y z
N TYR A 1 -4.12 -4.26 -3.48
CA TYR A 1 -3.93 -5.63 -2.98
C TYR A 1 -4.80 -6.58 -3.81
N PRO A 2 -4.26 -7.69 -4.32
CA PRO A 2 -4.97 -8.56 -5.25
C PRO A 2 -6.12 -9.33 -4.57
N GLY A 3 -7.29 -9.31 -5.18
CA GLY A 3 -8.45 -10.10 -4.72
C GLY A 3 -8.18 -11.60 -4.77
N ALA A 4 -7.39 -12.07 -5.72
CA ALA A 4 -6.99 -13.47 -5.80
C ALA A 4 -6.23 -13.95 -4.54
N SER A 5 -5.36 -13.10 -3.96
CA SER A 5 -4.69 -13.42 -2.71
C SER A 5 -5.67 -13.52 -1.53
N ILE A 6 -6.69 -12.65 -1.52
CA ILE A 6 -7.76 -12.72 -0.50
C ILE A 6 -8.50 -14.06 -0.55
N GLU A 7 -8.72 -14.61 -1.75
CA GLU A 7 -9.44 -15.86 -1.92
C GLU A 7 -8.62 -17.09 -1.55
N THR A 8 -7.28 -17.04 -1.73
CA THR A 8 -6.45 -18.25 -1.64
C THR A 8 -5.43 -18.22 -0.50
N ASP A 9 -4.76 -17.10 -0.27
CA ASP A 9 -3.57 -17.08 0.59
C ASP A 9 -3.89 -17.05 2.09
N PHE A 10 -5.15 -16.83 2.44
CA PHE A 10 -5.64 -16.81 3.82
C PHE A 10 -6.34 -18.10 4.26
N ALA A 11 -6.24 -19.18 3.47
CA ALA A 11 -6.91 -20.45 3.75
C ALA A 11 -6.50 -21.11 5.09
N TRP A 12 -5.32 -20.72 5.63
CA TRP A 12 -4.86 -21.18 6.93
C TRP A 12 -5.66 -20.60 8.11
N ALA A 13 -6.39 -19.51 7.89
CA ALA A 13 -7.21 -18.86 8.91
C ALA A 13 -8.69 -19.23 8.66
N GLY A 14 -9.38 -19.78 9.63
CA GLY A 14 -10.82 -20.07 9.49
C GLY A 14 -11.64 -18.80 9.24
N LYS A 15 -11.34 -17.72 9.97
CA LYS A 15 -11.82 -16.34 9.71
C LYS A 15 -10.65 -15.39 9.82
N HIS A 16 -10.56 -14.45 8.89
CA HIS A 16 -9.54 -13.41 8.91
C HIS A 16 -10.18 -12.05 8.64
N PRO A 17 -9.89 -11.01 9.47
CA PRO A 17 -10.54 -9.70 9.33
C PRO A 17 -10.43 -9.11 7.92
N MET A 18 -9.28 -9.28 7.27
CA MET A 18 -9.05 -8.78 5.94
C MET A 18 -9.95 -9.47 4.90
N VAL A 19 -10.12 -10.79 5.00
CA VAL A 19 -11.00 -11.57 4.12
C VAL A 19 -12.46 -11.17 4.34
N GLU A 20 -12.91 -11.10 5.59
CA GLU A 20 -14.28 -10.72 5.91
C GLU A 20 -14.59 -9.27 5.49
N GLY A 21 -13.63 -8.35 5.66
CA GLY A 21 -13.75 -6.98 5.19
C GLY A 21 -13.91 -6.87 3.66
N TYR A 22 -13.14 -7.63 2.91
CA TYR A 22 -13.27 -7.69 1.43
C TYR A 22 -14.64 -8.22 1.02
N LYS A 23 -15.10 -9.32 1.62
CA LYS A 23 -16.41 -9.91 1.32
C LYS A 23 -17.57 -8.97 1.64
N ALA A 24 -17.47 -8.22 2.73
CA ALA A 24 -18.50 -7.28 3.15
C ALA A 24 -18.54 -6.01 2.29
N TYR A 25 -17.40 -5.57 1.74
CA TYR A 25 -17.31 -4.32 1.00
C TYR A 25 -17.93 -4.42 -0.39
N ARG A 26 -17.62 -5.48 -1.16
CA ARG A 26 -18.21 -5.72 -2.47
C ARG A 26 -18.01 -7.18 -2.91
N LYS A 27 -18.71 -7.56 -3.99
CA LYS A 27 -18.61 -8.92 -4.54
C LYS A 27 -17.16 -9.26 -4.94
N MET A 28 -16.68 -10.37 -4.43
CA MET A 28 -15.37 -10.94 -4.77
C MET A 28 -15.37 -11.62 -6.16
N PRO A 29 -14.21 -11.74 -6.84
CA PRO A 29 -12.92 -11.11 -6.50
C PRO A 29 -12.83 -9.68 -7.02
N TYR A 30 -12.03 -8.86 -6.37
CA TYR A 30 -11.65 -7.51 -6.83
C TYR A 30 -10.35 -7.07 -6.17
N ASP A 31 -9.63 -6.16 -6.81
CA ASP A 31 -8.39 -5.59 -6.28
C ASP A 31 -8.65 -4.28 -5.55
N ARG A 32 -7.81 -3.97 -4.58
CA ARG A 32 -7.84 -2.69 -3.85
C ARG A 32 -6.50 -1.98 -3.95
N PRO A 33 -6.50 -0.65 -4.10
CA PRO A 33 -5.28 0.13 -3.95
C PRO A 33 -4.68 -0.03 -2.55
N THR A 34 -3.36 0.13 -2.46
CA THR A 34 -2.61 0.00 -1.20
C THR A 34 -1.98 1.34 -0.79
N TRP A 35 -2.58 2.45 -1.16
CA TRP A 35 -2.02 3.79 -0.99
C TRP A 35 -1.58 4.10 0.44
N ASP A 36 -2.42 3.86 1.41
CA ASP A 36 -2.13 4.17 2.80
C ASP A 36 -1.01 3.29 3.37
N MET A 37 -0.91 2.06 2.89
CA MET A 37 0.14 1.11 3.27
C MET A 37 1.52 1.53 2.76
N MET A 38 1.58 2.28 1.66
CA MET A 38 2.84 2.76 1.08
C MET A 38 3.61 3.65 2.05
N SER A 39 2.94 4.57 2.72
CA SER A 39 3.56 5.48 3.69
C SER A 39 4.18 4.72 4.87
N VAL A 40 3.49 3.71 5.37
CA VAL A 40 4.00 2.85 6.45
C VAL A 40 5.20 2.04 5.98
N LEU A 41 5.11 1.43 4.80
CA LEU A 41 6.21 0.65 4.25
C LEU A 41 7.44 1.52 3.98
N TYR A 42 7.27 2.75 3.52
CA TYR A 42 8.39 3.67 3.30
C TYR A 42 9.18 3.95 4.59
N VAL A 43 8.51 4.10 5.72
CA VAL A 43 9.20 4.28 7.02
C VAL A 43 10.05 3.07 7.38
N LEU A 44 9.58 1.87 7.07
CA LEU A 44 10.26 0.62 7.41
C LEU A 44 11.30 0.19 6.38
N ARG A 45 11.03 0.44 5.10
CA ARG A 45 11.81 -0.04 3.96
C ARG A 45 11.94 1.05 2.88
N PRO A 46 12.59 2.18 3.21
CA PRO A 46 12.70 3.31 2.27
C PRO A 46 13.41 2.94 0.97
N GLU A 47 14.27 1.93 0.98
CA GLU A 47 15.00 1.45 -0.19
C GLU A 47 14.09 0.86 -1.29
N MET A 48 12.84 0.55 -0.97
CA MET A 48 11.88 0.01 -1.94
C MET A 48 11.23 1.09 -2.81
N PHE A 49 11.48 2.36 -2.51
CA PHE A 49 10.82 3.50 -3.16
C PHE A 49 11.83 4.46 -3.77
N GLY A 50 11.36 5.24 -4.75
CA GLY A 50 11.95 6.51 -5.10
C GLY A 50 11.23 7.66 -4.39
N VAL A 51 11.88 8.81 -4.32
CA VAL A 51 11.27 10.04 -3.82
C VAL A 51 11.50 11.17 -4.82
N SER A 52 10.54 12.08 -4.90
CA SER A 52 10.68 13.28 -5.70
C SER A 52 11.73 14.24 -5.13
N GLU A 53 12.07 15.27 -5.90
CA GLU A 53 12.73 16.45 -5.36
C GLU A 53 11.89 17.10 -4.24
N PRO A 54 12.48 17.93 -3.38
CA PRO A 54 11.74 18.64 -2.35
C PRO A 54 10.70 19.58 -2.93
N GLY A 55 9.61 19.78 -2.21
CA GLY A 55 8.54 20.67 -2.61
C GLY A 55 7.60 21.00 -1.47
N ILE A 56 6.50 21.64 -1.83
CA ILE A 56 5.43 21.99 -0.91
C ILE A 56 4.13 21.41 -1.44
N ILE A 57 3.39 20.72 -0.57
CA ILE A 57 2.04 20.27 -0.85
C ILE A 57 1.08 21.32 -0.32
N CYS A 58 0.19 21.78 -1.18
CA CYS A 58 -0.93 22.65 -0.84
C CYS A 58 -2.24 21.92 -1.10
N VAL A 59 -3.25 22.20 -0.30
CA VAL A 59 -4.62 21.71 -0.48
C VAL A 59 -5.50 22.93 -0.69
N ASP A 60 -6.30 22.94 -1.76
CA ASP A 60 -7.25 24.04 -2.01
C ASP A 60 -8.54 23.86 -1.19
N ASP A 61 -9.42 24.85 -1.29
CA ASP A 61 -10.69 24.88 -0.57
C ASP A 61 -11.66 23.76 -0.99
N GLN A 62 -11.40 23.12 -2.12
CA GLN A 62 -12.19 21.99 -2.64
C GLN A 62 -11.58 20.63 -2.29
N GLY A 63 -10.43 20.60 -1.61
CA GLY A 63 -9.76 19.39 -1.19
C GLY A 63 -8.78 18.79 -2.21
N TYR A 64 -8.50 19.48 -3.32
CA TYR A 64 -7.48 19.04 -4.27
C TYR A 64 -6.10 19.34 -3.76
N THR A 65 -5.17 18.40 -3.99
CA THR A 65 -3.76 18.53 -3.59
C THR A 65 -2.89 18.89 -4.77
N TYR A 66 -1.96 19.79 -4.52
CA TYR A 66 -0.97 20.25 -5.51
C TYR A 66 0.43 20.14 -4.90
N PHE A 67 1.37 19.63 -5.67
CA PHE A 67 2.78 19.59 -5.31
C PHE A 67 3.56 20.60 -6.15
N THR A 68 4.23 21.51 -5.48
CA THR A 68 5.10 22.52 -6.13
C THR A 68 6.54 22.24 -5.77
N PRO A 69 7.39 21.83 -6.72
CA PRO A 69 8.81 21.64 -6.49
C PRO A 69 9.48 22.95 -6.06
N THR A 70 10.27 22.89 -4.98
CA THR A 70 11.11 24.00 -4.52
C THR A 70 12.20 23.48 -3.60
N PRO A 71 13.45 23.98 -3.72
CA PRO A 71 14.54 23.56 -2.83
C PRO A 71 14.30 23.84 -1.35
N ARG A 72 13.40 24.77 -1.04
CA ARG A 72 13.03 25.13 0.34
C ARG A 72 11.88 24.29 0.89
N GLY A 73 11.30 23.41 0.07
CA GLY A 73 10.20 22.53 0.48
C GLY A 73 10.66 21.48 1.46
N LYS A 74 9.72 21.06 2.31
CA LYS A 74 9.94 19.99 3.31
C LYS A 74 9.14 18.72 2.99
N HIS A 75 8.42 18.72 1.88
CA HIS A 75 7.62 17.57 1.44
C HIS A 75 8.31 16.89 0.26
N THR A 76 8.10 15.61 0.16
CA THR A 76 8.45 14.79 -1.00
C THR A 76 7.29 13.89 -1.37
N VAL A 77 7.25 13.44 -2.62
CA VAL A 77 6.27 12.48 -3.11
C VAL A 77 6.97 11.14 -3.32
N LEU A 78 6.37 10.06 -2.85
CA LEU A 78 6.86 8.72 -3.13
C LEU A 78 6.64 8.37 -4.60
N THR A 79 7.66 7.79 -5.21
CA THR A 79 7.62 7.35 -6.60
C THR A 79 7.96 5.86 -6.70
N LEU A 80 7.40 5.20 -7.70
CA LEU A 80 7.65 3.79 -7.96
C LEU A 80 7.83 3.57 -9.45
N THR A 81 8.93 2.94 -9.83
CA THR A 81 9.06 2.33 -11.17
C THR A 81 8.17 1.08 -11.26
N PRO A 82 7.84 0.57 -12.46
CA PRO A 82 7.09 -0.68 -12.59
C PRO A 82 7.71 -1.85 -11.82
N GLY A 83 9.03 -1.99 -11.85
CA GLY A 83 9.73 -3.03 -11.09
C GLY A 83 9.61 -2.85 -9.56
N GLN A 84 9.64 -1.62 -9.08
CA GLN A 84 9.40 -1.30 -7.67
C GLN A 84 7.95 -1.57 -7.26
N GLN A 85 6.98 -1.26 -8.12
CA GLN A 85 5.57 -1.59 -7.89
C GLN A 85 5.38 -3.09 -7.69
N ASP A 86 5.96 -3.90 -8.56
CA ASP A 86 5.90 -5.36 -8.46
C ASP A 86 6.55 -5.88 -7.17
N ALA A 87 7.70 -5.32 -6.79
CA ALA A 87 8.40 -5.71 -5.57
C ALA A 87 7.59 -5.36 -4.31
N VAL A 88 7.01 -4.17 -4.26
CA VAL A 88 6.14 -3.73 -3.16
C VAL A 88 4.89 -4.60 -3.07
N LEU A 89 4.26 -4.90 -4.20
CA LEU A 89 3.07 -5.75 -4.21
C LEU A 89 3.37 -7.16 -3.70
N ARG A 90 4.45 -7.77 -4.17
CA ARG A 90 4.90 -9.09 -3.67
C ARG A 90 5.21 -9.05 -2.17
N PHE A 91 5.81 -7.96 -1.69
CA PHE A 91 6.07 -7.78 -0.26
C PHE A 91 4.75 -7.77 0.52
N PHE A 92 3.78 -6.97 0.12
CA PHE A 92 2.48 -6.92 0.80
C PHE A 92 1.74 -8.26 0.78
N VAL A 93 1.71 -8.95 -0.37
CA VAL A 93 1.06 -10.26 -0.47
C VAL A 93 1.71 -11.24 0.51
N ARG A 94 3.04 -11.31 0.52
CA ARG A 94 3.78 -12.23 1.41
C ARG A 94 3.54 -11.92 2.89
N GLU A 95 3.73 -10.66 3.28
CA GLU A 95 3.68 -10.30 4.70
C GLU A 95 2.26 -10.34 5.28
N LEU A 96 1.27 -9.88 4.52
CA LEU A 96 -0.11 -9.81 5.01
C LEU A 96 -0.82 -11.16 5.01
N SER A 97 -0.49 -12.05 4.09
CA SER A 97 -1.08 -13.38 4.03
C SER A 97 -0.31 -14.44 4.84
N SER A 98 0.86 -14.08 5.37
CA SER A 98 1.67 -15.05 6.14
C SER A 98 1.01 -15.41 7.46
N LYS A 99 1.02 -16.71 7.78
CA LYS A 99 0.56 -17.21 9.07
C LYS A 99 1.52 -16.72 10.17
N PRO A 100 1.05 -15.97 11.18
CA PRO A 100 1.91 -15.52 12.26
C PRO A 100 2.57 -16.67 13.02
N ALA A 101 3.80 -16.46 13.48
CA ALA A 101 4.60 -17.52 14.13
C ALA A 101 3.88 -18.21 15.29
N LYS A 102 3.09 -17.48 16.06
CA LYS A 102 2.31 -18.05 17.18
C LYS A 102 1.23 -19.05 16.76
N TYR A 103 0.91 -19.13 15.48
CA TYR A 103 -0.09 -20.07 14.94
C TYR A 103 0.53 -21.11 13.99
N ARG A 104 1.84 -21.12 13.89
CA ARG A 104 2.58 -22.09 13.05
C ARG A 104 2.76 -23.45 13.74
#